data_7d6408834a0779583776b5b94ad83310
#
_entry.id   7d6408834a0779583776b5b94ad83310
#
_cell.length_a   1.000
_cell.length_b   1.000
_cell.length_c   1.000
_cell.angle_alpha   90.00
_cell.angle_beta   90.00
_cell.angle_gamma   90.00
#
_symmetry.space_group_name_H-M   'P 1'
#
loop_
_entity.id
_entity.type
_entity.pdbx_description
1 polymer ?
#
loop_
_entity_poly.entity_id
_entity_poly.type
_entity_poly.pdbx_seq_one_letter_code
_entity_poly.pdbx_strand_id
1 'polypeptide(L)'
;MRLRNIPGAKDAITESPYVVQNPAECKGKWEQVFTQEQPIHIEVGMGKGRFLMDMAKLHPEINYIGIEMYDSVLLRALQKREKLEEAGEKLDNLKFMCVDARLLPEIFEKGEIQRIYLNFSDPWPKARHAKRRLTSREFLARYSQILPDGAVVEFKTDNKGLFEFSLEEVNESEGWELL
;
A
#
# COMPACT_ATOMS: atom_id res chain seq x y z
N MET A 1 10.39 -5.99 -14.94
CA MET A 1 9.83 -7.36 -14.86
C MET A 1 8.61 -7.44 -15.78
N ARG A 2 8.53 -8.46 -16.61
CA ARG A 2 7.35 -8.64 -17.47
C ARG A 2 6.26 -9.33 -16.65
N LEU A 3 5.19 -8.59 -16.37
CA LEU A 3 4.02 -9.15 -15.68
C LEU A 3 3.33 -10.17 -16.61
N ARG A 4 3.17 -11.38 -16.12
CA ARG A 4 2.41 -12.42 -16.84
C ARG A 4 0.98 -12.39 -16.33
N ASN A 5 0.04 -12.35 -17.25
CA ASN A 5 -1.35 -12.58 -16.90
C ASN A 5 -1.50 -14.02 -16.37
N ILE A 6 -2.09 -14.18 -15.20
CA ILE A 6 -2.37 -15.47 -14.59
C ILE A 6 -3.87 -15.71 -14.71
N PRO A 7 -4.30 -16.72 -15.48
CA PRO A 7 -5.72 -17.07 -15.57
C PRO A 7 -6.30 -17.32 -14.17
N GLY A 8 -7.51 -16.80 -13.92
CA GLY A 8 -8.21 -16.98 -12.64
C GLY A 8 -7.77 -16.04 -11.52
N ALA A 9 -6.75 -15.18 -11.72
CA ALA A 9 -6.30 -14.26 -10.68
C ALA A 9 -7.39 -13.30 -10.23
N LYS A 10 -8.17 -12.75 -11.14
CA LYS A 10 -9.28 -11.84 -10.81
C LYS A 10 -10.35 -12.52 -9.97
N ASP A 11 -10.72 -13.74 -10.33
CA ASP A 11 -11.73 -14.50 -9.58
C ASP A 11 -11.23 -14.83 -8.17
N ALA A 12 -9.98 -15.27 -8.05
CA ALA A 12 -9.36 -15.55 -6.74
C ALA A 12 -9.34 -14.31 -5.83
N ILE A 13 -9.05 -13.14 -6.38
CA ILE A 13 -9.07 -11.88 -5.64
C ILE A 13 -10.48 -11.52 -5.19
N THR A 14 -11.46 -11.64 -6.09
CA THR A 14 -12.87 -11.33 -5.82
C THR A 14 -13.46 -12.24 -4.73
N GLU A 15 -13.02 -13.49 -4.67
CA GLU A 15 -13.52 -14.49 -3.72
C GLU A 15 -12.72 -14.51 -2.40
N SER A 16 -11.57 -13.87 -2.34
CA SER A 16 -10.69 -13.93 -1.16
C SER A 16 -11.25 -13.15 0.03
N PRO A 17 -11.31 -13.76 1.23
CA PRO A 17 -11.70 -13.06 2.44
C PRO A 17 -10.66 -12.07 2.95
N TYR A 18 -9.44 -12.12 2.43
CA TYR A 18 -8.34 -11.23 2.80
C TYR A 18 -8.33 -9.92 1.99
N VAL A 19 -9.13 -9.85 0.92
CA VAL A 19 -9.22 -8.69 0.04
C VAL A 19 -10.47 -7.88 0.32
N VAL A 20 -10.32 -6.59 0.54
CA VAL A 20 -11.45 -5.66 0.66
C VAL A 20 -12.01 -5.40 -0.73
N GLN A 21 -13.25 -5.83 -1.00
CA GLN A 21 -13.85 -5.86 -2.34
C GLN A 21 -14.34 -4.49 -2.83
N ASN A 22 -14.87 -3.67 -1.95
CA ASN A 22 -15.40 -2.36 -2.28
C ASN A 22 -14.78 -1.28 -1.38
N PRO A 23 -13.47 -1.01 -1.55
CA PRO A 23 -12.73 -0.17 -0.60
C PRO A 23 -13.27 1.27 -0.51
N ALA A 24 -13.81 1.84 -1.57
CA ALA A 24 -14.40 3.18 -1.54
C ALA A 24 -15.61 3.29 -0.60
N GLU A 25 -16.35 2.20 -0.41
CA GLU A 25 -17.47 2.15 0.54
C GLU A 25 -17.01 2.15 2.00
N CYS A 26 -15.74 1.85 2.24
CA CYS A 26 -15.15 1.85 3.58
C CYS A 26 -14.66 3.23 4.03
N LYS A 27 -14.65 4.23 3.15
CA LYS A 27 -14.16 5.58 3.47
C LYS A 27 -14.88 6.15 4.70
N GLY A 28 -14.10 6.59 5.68
CA GLY A 28 -14.62 7.07 6.96
C GLY A 28 -15.01 5.97 7.95
N LYS A 29 -14.86 4.69 7.59
CA LYS A 29 -15.29 3.53 8.39
C LYS A 29 -14.25 2.41 8.45
N TRP A 30 -13.00 2.71 8.14
CA TRP A 30 -11.94 1.70 8.04
C TRP A 30 -11.66 1.00 9.38
N GLU A 31 -11.91 1.65 10.53
CA GLU A 31 -11.82 1.01 11.83
C GLU A 31 -12.76 -0.20 11.97
N GLN A 32 -13.84 -0.24 11.20
CA GLN A 32 -14.83 -1.33 11.23
C GLN A 32 -14.44 -2.53 10.34
N VAL A 33 -13.43 -2.37 9.49
CA VAL A 33 -12.98 -3.43 8.56
C VAL A 33 -12.18 -4.50 9.29
N PHE A 34 -11.53 -4.15 10.37
CA PHE A 34 -10.72 -5.04 11.19
C PHE A 34 -11.47 -5.48 12.45
N THR A 35 -11.03 -6.62 13.01
CA THR A 35 -11.61 -7.14 14.25
C THR A 35 -11.32 -6.26 15.47
N GLN A 36 -10.25 -5.49 15.40
CA GLN A 36 -9.87 -4.55 16.46
C GLN A 36 -9.58 -3.17 15.88
N GLU A 37 -10.03 -2.15 16.58
CA GLU A 37 -9.71 -0.76 16.26
C GLU A 37 -8.28 -0.45 16.71
N GLN A 38 -7.42 -0.22 15.73
CA GLN A 38 -5.98 0.02 15.91
C GLN A 38 -5.50 1.02 14.86
N PRO A 39 -4.34 1.67 15.05
CA PRO A 39 -3.73 2.47 13.99
C PRO A 39 -3.58 1.66 12.69
N ILE A 40 -3.82 2.31 11.56
CA ILE A 40 -3.74 1.68 10.24
C ILE A 40 -2.50 2.19 9.49
N HIS A 41 -1.62 1.28 9.13
CA HIS A 41 -0.47 1.52 8.26
C HIS A 41 -0.69 0.85 6.92
N ILE A 42 -0.28 1.49 5.84
CA ILE A 42 -0.41 0.92 4.49
C ILE A 42 0.93 0.81 3.80
N GLU A 43 1.08 -0.21 2.97
CA GLU A 43 2.15 -0.29 1.97
C GLU A 43 1.55 -0.12 0.59
N VAL A 44 2.03 0.86 -0.17
CA VAL A 44 1.59 1.11 -1.54
C VAL A 44 2.58 0.47 -2.51
N GLY A 45 2.07 -0.39 -3.39
CA GLY A 45 2.91 -1.20 -4.25
C GLY A 45 3.56 -2.36 -3.49
N MET A 46 2.76 -3.11 -2.75
CA MET A 46 3.26 -4.13 -1.82
C MET A 46 3.92 -5.35 -2.49
N GLY A 47 3.75 -5.52 -3.80
CA GLY A 47 4.27 -6.69 -4.49
C GLY A 47 3.68 -7.99 -3.94
N LYS A 48 4.55 -8.94 -3.59
CA LYS A 48 4.15 -10.25 -3.05
C LYS A 48 3.84 -10.24 -1.56
N GLY A 49 3.82 -9.08 -0.91
CA GLY A 49 3.33 -8.89 0.45
C GLY A 49 4.25 -9.33 1.58
N ARG A 50 5.52 -9.69 1.31
CA ARG A 50 6.44 -10.19 2.33
C ARG A 50 6.66 -9.21 3.48
N PHE A 51 6.92 -7.94 3.14
CA PHE A 51 7.15 -6.90 4.14
C PHE A 51 5.96 -6.78 5.10
N LEU A 52 4.74 -6.68 4.57
CA LEU A 52 3.54 -6.53 5.41
C LEU A 52 3.23 -7.76 6.23
N MET A 53 3.47 -8.96 5.69
CA MET A 53 3.27 -10.19 6.46
C MET A 53 4.21 -10.25 7.66
N ASP A 54 5.48 -9.86 7.48
CA ASP A 54 6.45 -9.77 8.57
C ASP A 54 6.06 -8.67 9.58
N MET A 55 5.64 -7.50 9.10
CA MET A 55 5.20 -6.41 9.97
C MET A 55 3.95 -6.77 10.78
N ALA A 56 2.98 -7.43 10.15
CA ALA A 56 1.76 -7.83 10.83
C ALA A 56 2.02 -8.84 11.96
N LYS A 57 3.00 -9.74 11.78
CA LYS A 57 3.44 -10.66 12.84
C LYS A 57 4.13 -9.95 13.98
N LEU A 58 5.03 -9.00 13.65
CA LEU A 58 5.83 -8.28 14.64
C LEU A 58 5.00 -7.27 15.43
N HIS A 59 3.95 -6.73 14.84
CA HIS A 59 3.16 -5.64 15.40
C HIS A 59 1.66 -5.98 15.36
N PRO A 60 1.20 -6.91 16.21
CA PRO A 60 -0.21 -7.27 16.28
C PRO A 60 -1.12 -6.12 16.75
N GLU A 61 -0.53 -5.07 17.33
CA GLU A 61 -1.21 -3.84 17.78
C GLU A 61 -1.46 -2.83 16.67
N ILE A 62 -1.04 -3.11 15.43
CA ILE A 62 -1.22 -2.25 14.26
C ILE A 62 -1.97 -3.02 13.18
N ASN A 63 -2.95 -2.36 12.55
CA ASN A 63 -3.63 -2.90 11.38
C ASN A 63 -2.87 -2.50 10.11
N TYR A 64 -2.71 -3.44 9.19
CA TYR A 64 -1.98 -3.24 7.94
C TYR A 64 -2.86 -3.47 6.73
N ILE A 65 -2.71 -2.62 5.72
CA ILE A 65 -3.36 -2.78 4.42
C ILE A 65 -2.29 -2.76 3.32
N GLY A 66 -2.25 -3.81 2.51
CA GLY A 66 -1.41 -3.90 1.33
C GLY A 66 -2.18 -3.49 0.08
N ILE A 67 -1.59 -2.62 -0.71
CA ILE A 67 -2.17 -2.11 -1.95
C ILE A 67 -1.31 -2.55 -3.13
N GLU A 68 -1.92 -3.26 -4.06
CA GLU A 68 -1.27 -3.73 -5.29
C GLU A 68 -2.22 -3.58 -6.47
N MET A 69 -1.76 -2.92 -7.51
CA MET A 69 -2.56 -2.64 -8.70
C MET A 69 -2.72 -3.86 -9.60
N TYR A 70 -1.73 -4.75 -9.63
CA TYR A 70 -1.69 -5.89 -10.54
C TYR A 70 -2.23 -7.14 -9.89
N ASP A 71 -3.31 -7.68 -10.45
CA ASP A 71 -4.01 -8.87 -9.94
C ASP A 71 -3.12 -10.11 -9.85
N SER A 72 -2.27 -10.34 -10.85
CA SER A 72 -1.34 -11.47 -10.86
C SER A 72 -0.27 -11.39 -9.76
N VAL A 73 0.14 -10.19 -9.37
CA VAL A 73 1.09 -9.97 -8.27
C VAL A 73 0.39 -10.16 -6.93
N LEU A 74 -0.81 -9.59 -6.78
CA LEU A 74 -1.62 -9.76 -5.57
C LEU A 74 -1.98 -11.22 -5.32
N LEU A 75 -2.27 -11.98 -6.38
CA LEU A 75 -2.53 -13.42 -6.26
C LEU A 75 -1.38 -14.15 -5.53
N ARG A 76 -0.13 -13.80 -5.83
CA ARG A 76 1.03 -14.39 -5.15
C ARG A 76 1.06 -14.05 -3.65
N ALA A 77 0.67 -12.84 -3.29
CA ALA A 77 0.54 -12.46 -1.89
C ALA A 77 -0.57 -13.26 -1.19
N LEU A 78 -1.72 -13.44 -1.85
CA LEU A 78 -2.81 -14.26 -1.31
C LEU A 78 -2.38 -15.72 -1.09
N GLN A 79 -1.68 -16.31 -2.03
CA GLN A 79 -1.16 -17.68 -1.91
C GLN A 79 -0.21 -17.83 -0.72
N LYS A 80 0.64 -16.83 -0.46
CA LYS A 80 1.49 -16.82 0.74
C LYS A 80 0.68 -16.66 2.02
N ARG A 81 -0.32 -15.80 2.00
CA ARG A 81 -1.21 -15.57 3.15
C ARG A 81 -1.96 -16.83 3.53
N GLU A 82 -2.46 -17.56 2.55
CA GLU A 82 -3.14 -18.83 2.75
C GLU A 82 -2.23 -19.89 3.37
N LYS A 83 -0.98 -19.99 2.92
CA LYS A 83 0.01 -20.90 3.50
C LYS A 83 0.31 -20.58 4.96
N LEU A 84 0.37 -19.31 5.33
CA LEU A 84 0.54 -18.89 6.73
C LEU A 84 -0.66 -19.30 7.57
N GLU A 85 -1.87 -19.11 7.06
CA GLU A 85 -3.09 -19.53 7.74
C GLU A 85 -3.12 -21.06 7.98
N GLU A 86 -2.75 -21.84 6.96
CA GLU A 86 -2.63 -23.31 7.05
C GLU A 86 -1.59 -23.74 8.09
N ALA A 87 -0.54 -22.94 8.27
CA ALA A 87 0.49 -23.17 9.28
C ALA A 87 0.08 -22.69 10.69
N GLY A 88 -1.16 -22.21 10.86
CA GLY A 88 -1.67 -21.72 12.14
C GLY A 88 -1.31 -20.27 12.47
N GLU A 89 -0.73 -19.54 11.52
CA GLU A 89 -0.42 -18.11 11.69
C GLU A 89 -1.59 -17.24 11.23
N LYS A 90 -2.39 -16.79 12.18
CA LYS A 90 -3.48 -15.86 11.91
C LYS A 90 -2.98 -14.44 11.89
N LEU A 91 -3.23 -13.74 10.78
CA LEU A 91 -2.90 -12.33 10.61
C LEU A 91 -4.20 -11.52 10.47
N ASP A 92 -4.98 -11.46 11.54
CA ASP A 92 -6.27 -10.74 11.55
C ASP A 92 -6.10 -9.23 11.35
N ASN A 93 -4.89 -8.73 11.56
CA ASN A 93 -4.50 -7.33 11.37
C ASN A 93 -3.95 -7.02 9.96
N LEU A 94 -4.17 -7.91 8.98
CA LEU A 94 -3.68 -7.70 7.61
C LEU A 94 -4.80 -7.92 6.58
N LYS A 95 -5.04 -6.91 5.75
CA LYS A 95 -5.96 -6.93 4.61
C LYS A 95 -5.25 -6.46 3.35
N PHE A 96 -5.82 -6.77 2.20
CA PHE A 96 -5.29 -6.37 0.90
C PHE A 96 -6.35 -5.64 0.07
N MET A 97 -5.89 -4.83 -0.88
CA MET A 97 -6.73 -4.20 -1.89
C MET A 97 -6.07 -4.30 -3.27
N CYS A 98 -6.87 -4.59 -4.30
CA CYS A 98 -6.43 -4.54 -5.69
C CYS A 98 -6.94 -3.23 -6.30
N VAL A 99 -6.18 -2.16 -6.14
CA VAL A 99 -6.56 -0.81 -6.62
C VAL A 99 -5.36 -0.04 -7.13
N ASP A 100 -5.64 0.94 -7.98
CA ASP A 100 -4.67 1.96 -8.38
C ASP A 100 -4.50 2.97 -7.24
N ALA A 101 -3.27 3.25 -6.84
CA ALA A 101 -2.97 4.17 -5.75
C ALA A 101 -3.43 5.62 -5.98
N ARG A 102 -3.73 6.00 -7.23
CA ARG A 102 -4.35 7.30 -7.53
C ARG A 102 -5.72 7.46 -6.88
N LEU A 103 -6.37 6.36 -6.52
CA LEU A 103 -7.70 6.35 -5.89
C LEU A 103 -7.66 6.47 -4.37
N LEU A 104 -6.47 6.54 -3.74
CA LEU A 104 -6.35 6.60 -2.28
C LEU A 104 -7.24 7.67 -1.62
N PRO A 105 -7.35 8.92 -2.14
CA PRO A 105 -8.24 9.92 -1.55
C PRO A 105 -9.74 9.60 -1.63
N GLU A 106 -10.13 8.70 -2.53
CA GLU A 106 -11.51 8.23 -2.66
C GLU A 106 -11.82 7.06 -1.72
N ILE A 107 -10.77 6.44 -1.19
CA ILE A 107 -10.84 5.22 -0.37
C ILE A 107 -10.70 5.54 1.12
N PHE A 108 -9.84 6.50 1.47
CA PHE A 108 -9.56 6.89 2.84
C PHE A 108 -9.90 8.35 3.08
N GLU A 109 -10.44 8.65 4.28
CA GLU A 109 -10.56 10.01 4.78
C GLU A 109 -9.25 10.52 5.39
N LYS A 110 -9.15 11.84 5.49
CA LYS A 110 -8.06 12.52 6.21
C LYS A 110 -7.92 11.94 7.62
N GLY A 111 -6.74 11.45 7.94
CA GLY A 111 -6.42 10.92 9.25
C GLY A 111 -6.77 9.44 9.47
N GLU A 112 -7.36 8.75 8.48
CA GLU A 112 -7.62 7.31 8.62
C GLU A 112 -6.35 6.47 8.55
N ILE A 113 -5.32 6.93 7.84
CA ILE A 113 -4.04 6.23 7.70
C ILE A 113 -2.97 6.98 8.49
N GLN A 114 -2.24 6.28 9.35
CA GLN A 114 -1.23 6.86 10.24
C GLN A 114 0.18 6.79 9.67
N ARG A 115 0.46 5.86 8.75
CA ARG A 115 1.78 5.70 8.14
C ARG A 115 1.69 5.03 6.78
N ILE A 116 2.56 5.45 5.86
CA ILE A 116 2.68 4.86 4.52
C ILE A 116 4.11 4.32 4.35
N TYR A 117 4.21 3.11 3.81
CA TYR A 117 5.46 2.49 3.38
C TYR A 117 5.51 2.39 1.87
N LEU A 118 6.63 2.80 1.29
CA LEU A 118 6.96 2.68 -0.13
C LEU A 118 8.28 1.93 -0.24
N ASN A 119 8.23 0.64 -0.59
CA ASN A 119 9.42 -0.22 -0.60
C ASN A 119 9.72 -0.68 -2.03
N PHE A 120 10.85 -0.22 -2.58
CA PHE A 120 11.35 -0.63 -3.89
C PHE A 120 10.32 -0.45 -5.01
N SER A 121 9.65 0.69 -5.00
CA SER A 121 8.65 1.08 -6.01
C SER A 121 9.25 1.13 -7.41
N ASP A 122 8.42 0.91 -8.43
CA ASP A 122 8.84 1.01 -9.82
C ASP A 122 9.42 2.40 -10.12
N PRO A 123 10.63 2.48 -10.69
CA PRO A 123 11.31 3.76 -10.89
C PRO A 123 10.75 4.58 -12.07
N TRP A 124 10.00 3.97 -12.99
CA TRP A 124 9.45 4.63 -14.17
C TRP A 124 10.48 5.57 -14.84
N PRO A 125 11.56 5.02 -15.47
CA PRO A 125 12.74 5.78 -15.85
C PRO A 125 12.50 6.85 -16.92
N LYS A 126 11.43 6.72 -17.72
CA LYS A 126 11.09 7.70 -18.75
C LYS A 126 10.50 8.96 -18.11
N ALA A 127 11.02 10.14 -18.49
CA ALA A 127 10.57 11.42 -17.95
C ALA A 127 9.04 11.63 -18.08
N ARG A 128 8.45 11.19 -19.19
CA ARG A 128 6.99 11.25 -19.40
C ARG A 128 6.14 10.46 -18.39
N HIS A 129 6.79 9.56 -17.65
CA HIS A 129 6.15 8.73 -16.63
C HIS A 129 6.41 9.23 -15.19
N ALA A 130 7.03 10.39 -15.01
CA ALA A 130 7.39 10.91 -13.69
C ALA A 130 6.21 10.94 -12.71
N LYS A 131 5.02 11.30 -13.18
CA LYS A 131 3.79 11.34 -12.37
C LYS A 131 3.34 9.97 -11.84
N ARG A 132 3.83 8.87 -12.43
CA ARG A 132 3.53 7.50 -12.00
C ARG A 132 4.39 7.06 -10.82
N ARG A 133 5.50 7.74 -10.58
CA ARG A 133 6.39 7.45 -9.44
C ARG A 133 5.65 7.74 -8.15
N LEU A 134 5.69 6.81 -7.20
CA LEU A 134 4.94 6.91 -5.95
C LEU A 134 5.45 8.01 -5.01
N THR A 135 6.59 8.62 -5.31
CA THR A 135 7.14 9.78 -4.59
C THR A 135 6.99 11.09 -5.35
N SER A 136 6.25 11.11 -6.46
CA SER A 136 5.97 12.35 -7.20
C SER A 136 5.15 13.32 -6.36
N ARG A 137 5.23 14.62 -6.70
CA ARG A 137 4.42 15.64 -6.02
C ARG A 137 2.93 15.38 -6.10
N GLU A 138 2.46 14.77 -7.19
CA GLU A 138 1.07 14.37 -7.35
C GLU A 138 0.68 13.29 -6.33
N PHE A 139 1.55 12.31 -6.09
CA PHE A 139 1.32 11.30 -5.07
C PHE A 139 1.49 11.86 -3.66
N LEU A 140 2.46 12.72 -3.40
CA LEU A 140 2.61 13.40 -2.11
C LEU A 140 1.33 14.18 -1.75
N ALA A 141 0.73 14.85 -2.72
CA ALA A 141 -0.55 15.55 -2.52
C ALA A 141 -1.68 14.58 -2.16
N ARG A 142 -1.73 13.39 -2.79
CA ARG A 142 -2.71 12.35 -2.43
C ARG A 142 -2.50 11.82 -1.01
N TYR A 143 -1.26 11.58 -0.62
CA TYR A 143 -0.96 11.11 0.74
C TYR A 143 -1.36 12.15 1.80
N SER A 144 -1.18 13.44 1.51
CA SER A 144 -1.64 14.51 2.40
C SER A 144 -3.14 14.50 2.65
N GLN A 145 -3.93 13.95 1.74
CA GLN A 145 -5.38 13.87 1.88
C GLN A 145 -5.85 12.73 2.80
N ILE A 146 -4.97 11.77 3.11
CA ILE A 146 -5.34 10.59 3.90
C ILE A 146 -4.55 10.47 5.21
N LEU A 147 -3.40 11.14 5.31
CA LEU A 147 -2.57 11.16 6.51
C LEU A 147 -2.93 12.31 7.44
N PRO A 148 -2.88 12.13 8.77
CA PRO A 148 -2.92 13.25 9.68
C PRO A 148 -1.63 14.07 9.59
N ASP A 149 -1.66 15.32 10.05
CA ASP A 149 -0.48 16.17 10.10
C ASP A 149 0.57 15.53 11.01
N GLY A 150 1.83 15.58 10.59
CA GLY A 150 2.95 14.99 11.30
C GLY A 150 3.15 13.48 11.07
N ALA A 151 2.32 12.85 10.26
CA ALA A 151 2.51 11.44 9.89
C ALA A 151 3.71 11.24 8.97
N VAL A 152 4.21 10.01 8.91
CA VAL A 152 5.44 9.67 8.19
C VAL A 152 5.14 8.81 6.96
N VAL A 153 5.79 9.14 5.86
CA VAL A 153 5.95 8.24 4.70
C VAL A 153 7.38 7.72 4.72
N GLU A 154 7.54 6.41 4.82
CA GLU A 154 8.85 5.76 4.80
C GLU A 154 9.10 5.19 3.42
N PHE A 155 10.19 5.64 2.80
CA PHE A 155 10.55 5.27 1.43
C PHE A 155 11.92 4.62 1.38
N LYS A 156 12.02 3.49 0.69
CA LYS A 156 13.27 2.75 0.42
C LYS A 156 13.39 2.43 -1.05
N THR A 157 14.56 2.66 -1.61
CA THR A 157 14.87 2.28 -2.99
C THR A 157 16.36 2.02 -3.15
N ASP A 158 16.72 1.11 -4.04
CA ASP A 158 18.09 0.89 -4.52
C ASP A 158 18.35 1.62 -5.86
N ASN A 159 17.34 2.30 -6.42
CA ASN A 159 17.46 3.07 -7.65
C ASN A 159 17.89 4.50 -7.32
N LYS A 160 19.12 4.84 -7.70
CA LYS A 160 19.71 6.15 -7.44
C LYS A 160 18.90 7.29 -8.07
N GLY A 161 18.47 7.14 -9.32
CA GLY A 161 17.70 8.17 -10.02
C GLY A 161 16.35 8.44 -9.36
N LEU A 162 15.66 7.39 -8.94
CA LEU A 162 14.40 7.53 -8.19
C LEU A 162 14.62 8.17 -6.83
N PHE A 163 15.70 7.81 -6.14
CA PHE A 163 16.04 8.42 -4.85
C PHE A 163 16.27 9.92 -4.96
N GLU A 164 17.12 10.34 -5.91
CA GLU A 164 17.41 11.76 -6.16
C GLU A 164 16.14 12.54 -6.57
N PHE A 165 15.34 11.97 -7.47
CA PHE A 165 14.04 12.53 -7.86
C PHE A 165 13.13 12.72 -6.63
N SER A 166 13.06 11.74 -5.76
CA SER A 166 12.20 11.76 -4.57
C SER A 166 12.60 12.86 -3.59
N LEU A 167 13.91 13.07 -3.39
CA LEU A 167 14.41 14.16 -2.57
C LEU A 167 14.00 15.54 -3.12
N GLU A 168 14.12 15.73 -4.43
CA GLU A 168 13.70 16.97 -5.10
C GLU A 168 12.20 17.21 -4.95
N GLU A 169 11.38 16.19 -5.18
CA GLU A 169 9.92 16.28 -5.07
C GLU A 169 9.48 16.66 -3.66
N VAL A 170 10.10 16.09 -2.63
CA VAL A 170 9.79 16.44 -1.23
C VAL A 170 10.17 17.88 -0.94
N ASN A 171 11.37 18.30 -1.36
CA ASN A 171 11.86 19.67 -1.12
C ASN A 171 11.00 20.74 -1.82
N GLU A 172 10.40 20.41 -2.95
CA GLU A 172 9.53 21.31 -3.74
C GLU A 172 8.05 21.20 -3.38
N SER A 173 7.67 20.28 -2.49
CA SER A 173 6.28 20.06 -2.11
C SER A 173 5.97 20.74 -0.78
N GLU A 174 5.06 21.70 -0.80
CA GLU A 174 4.61 22.39 0.41
C GLU A 174 4.00 21.41 1.41
N GLY A 175 4.33 21.56 2.68
CA GLY A 175 3.83 20.70 3.76
C GLY A 175 4.58 19.38 3.93
N TRP A 176 5.64 19.15 3.16
CA TRP A 176 6.50 17.98 3.29
C TRP A 176 7.92 18.35 3.70
N GLU A 177 8.52 17.57 4.57
CA GLU A 177 9.91 17.73 4.99
C GLU A 177 10.63 16.37 5.06
N LEU A 178 11.94 16.42 4.89
CA LEU A 178 12.79 15.25 5.08
C LEU A 178 13.16 15.09 6.56
N LEU A 179 13.12 13.85 7.04
CA LEU A 179 13.54 13.48 8.40
C LEU A 179 14.91 12.83 8.39
#